data_f21773145a770797a73291a8bfe7705a
#
_entry.id   f21773145a770797a73291a8bfe7705a
#
_cell.length_a   1.000
_cell.length_b   1.000
_cell.length_c   1.000
_cell.angle_alpha   90.00
_cell.angle_beta   90.00
_cell.angle_gamma   90.00
#
_symmetry.space_group_name_H-M   'P 1'
#
loop_
_entity.id
_entity.type
_entity.pdbx_description
1 polymer ?
#
loop_
_entity_poly.entity_id
_entity_poly.type
_entity_poly.pdbx_seq_one_letter_code
_entity_poly.pdbx_strand_id
1 'polypeptide(L)'
;MIEIKKLTLQRGLKVLLDKADAVINPGQRVGLIGKNGTGKSSLFALIKGEITQDGGEILIPKTWRLASVSQETPDLDISALAYVLQGDAELQAFQTALAQAEAQNDGMKQAEYHAKLEEIDAYTAPARAAKLLNGLGFAQEEHTRPVKSFSGGWRMRLNLAQALICRADLLLLDEPTNHLDLETVLWLENHLASLSCTQ
;
A
#
# COMPACT_ATOMS: atom_id res chain seq x y z
N MET A 1 12.55 -13.10 1.75
CA MET A 1 12.07 -13.58 0.42
C MET A 1 10.70 -14.21 0.57
N ILE A 2 9.92 -14.21 -0.50
CA ILE A 2 8.66 -14.96 -0.58
C ILE A 2 8.97 -16.28 -1.27
N GLU A 3 8.55 -17.40 -0.68
CA GLU A 3 8.68 -18.73 -1.27
C GLU A 3 7.30 -19.32 -1.52
N ILE A 4 7.05 -19.76 -2.73
CA ILE A 4 5.85 -20.47 -3.14
C ILE A 4 6.26 -21.89 -3.52
N LYS A 5 5.68 -22.91 -2.85
CA LYS A 5 6.03 -24.31 -3.03
C LYS A 5 4.78 -25.15 -3.33
N LYS A 6 4.74 -25.72 -4.54
CA LYS A 6 3.65 -26.58 -5.02
C LYS A 6 2.27 -25.98 -4.76
N LEU A 7 2.16 -24.66 -4.89
CA LEU A 7 0.94 -23.92 -4.56
C LEU A 7 -0.20 -24.33 -5.49
N THR A 8 -1.28 -24.78 -4.90
CA THR A 8 -2.55 -25.03 -5.60
C THR A 8 -3.59 -24.04 -5.06
N LEU A 9 -4.27 -23.36 -5.97
CA LEU A 9 -5.32 -22.41 -5.65
C LEU A 9 -6.50 -22.62 -6.57
N GLN A 10 -7.70 -22.79 -5.99
CA GLN A 10 -8.95 -23.00 -6.70
C GLN A 10 -9.99 -21.93 -6.34
N ARG A 11 -10.92 -21.72 -7.25
CA ARG A 11 -12.11 -20.90 -7.02
C ARG A 11 -13.33 -21.64 -7.61
N GLY A 12 -14.13 -22.19 -6.71
CA GLY A 12 -15.19 -23.12 -7.09
C GLY A 12 -14.59 -24.35 -7.79
N LEU A 13 -15.03 -24.61 -9.02
CA LEU A 13 -14.51 -25.72 -9.83
C LEU A 13 -13.29 -25.37 -10.69
N LYS A 14 -12.86 -24.10 -10.68
CA LYS A 14 -11.76 -23.63 -11.53
C LYS A 14 -10.44 -23.67 -10.77
N VAL A 15 -9.47 -24.43 -11.27
CA VAL A 15 -8.08 -24.40 -10.82
C VAL A 15 -7.42 -23.16 -11.43
N LEU A 16 -6.89 -22.28 -10.58
CA LEU A 16 -6.20 -21.04 -10.96
C LEU A 16 -4.69 -21.26 -10.98
N LEU A 17 -4.16 -21.96 -10.00
CA LEU A 17 -2.76 -22.37 -9.90
C LEU A 17 -2.72 -23.88 -9.58
N ASP A 18 -1.87 -24.62 -10.26
CA ASP A 18 -1.67 -26.05 -10.04
C ASP A 18 -0.20 -26.32 -9.76
N LYS A 19 0.10 -26.65 -8.51
CA LYS A 19 1.46 -26.98 -8.00
C LYS A 19 2.53 -25.98 -8.46
N ALA A 20 2.21 -24.70 -8.41
CA ALA A 20 3.11 -23.64 -8.84
C ALA A 20 4.25 -23.45 -7.85
N ASP A 21 5.47 -23.27 -8.37
CA ASP A 21 6.67 -22.93 -7.59
C ASP A 21 7.21 -21.58 -8.03
N ALA A 22 7.55 -20.72 -7.07
CA ALA A 22 8.21 -19.45 -7.32
C ALA A 22 8.99 -18.97 -6.10
N VAL A 23 10.03 -18.17 -6.36
CA VAL A 23 10.81 -17.48 -5.33
C VAL A 23 10.93 -16.01 -5.72
N ILE A 24 10.60 -15.13 -4.80
CA ILE A 24 10.72 -13.67 -4.98
C ILE A 24 11.67 -13.15 -3.90
N ASN A 25 12.80 -12.60 -4.34
CA ASN A 25 13.80 -12.06 -3.43
C ASN A 25 13.45 -10.65 -2.94
N PRO A 26 13.96 -10.24 -1.76
CA PRO A 26 13.79 -8.87 -1.29
C PRO A 26 14.25 -7.84 -2.33
N GLY A 27 13.47 -6.78 -2.53
CA GLY A 27 13.75 -5.72 -3.50
C GLY A 27 13.54 -6.10 -4.98
N GLN A 28 13.07 -7.31 -5.26
CA GLN A 28 12.80 -7.76 -6.63
C GLN A 28 11.47 -7.17 -7.12
N ARG A 29 11.45 -6.77 -8.40
CA ARG A 29 10.22 -6.35 -9.09
C ARG A 29 9.72 -7.48 -9.96
N VAL A 30 8.47 -7.86 -9.77
CA VAL A 30 7.86 -9.01 -10.44
C VAL A 30 6.58 -8.59 -11.15
N GLY A 31 6.53 -8.77 -12.46
CA GLY A 31 5.31 -8.59 -13.26
C GLY A 31 4.48 -9.87 -13.30
N LEU A 32 3.28 -9.85 -12.73
CA LEU A 32 2.32 -10.94 -12.81
C LEU A 32 1.43 -10.77 -14.06
N ILE A 33 1.70 -11.55 -15.10
CA ILE A 33 1.03 -11.42 -16.41
C ILE A 33 0.04 -12.56 -16.60
N GLY A 34 -1.11 -12.26 -17.16
CA GLY A 34 -2.17 -13.24 -17.50
C GLY A 34 -3.47 -12.57 -17.91
N LYS A 35 -4.31 -13.33 -18.63
CA LYS A 35 -5.66 -12.87 -19.02
C LYS A 35 -6.52 -12.56 -17.79
N ASN A 36 -7.60 -11.79 -17.97
CA ASN A 36 -8.56 -11.57 -16.90
C ASN A 36 -9.21 -12.89 -16.46
N GLY A 37 -9.40 -13.06 -15.14
CA GLY A 37 -9.94 -14.29 -14.56
C GLY A 37 -8.97 -15.48 -14.49
N THR A 38 -7.65 -15.27 -14.67
CA THR A 38 -6.63 -16.33 -14.48
C THR A 38 -6.17 -16.48 -13.04
N GLY A 39 -6.59 -15.58 -12.12
CA GLY A 39 -6.28 -15.69 -10.70
C GLY A 39 -5.25 -14.70 -10.17
N LYS A 40 -4.88 -13.64 -10.92
CA LYS A 40 -3.94 -12.61 -10.47
C LYS A 40 -4.37 -12.00 -9.12
N SER A 41 -5.58 -11.45 -9.06
CA SER A 41 -6.14 -10.87 -7.83
C SER A 41 -6.36 -11.90 -6.72
N SER A 42 -6.61 -13.19 -7.08
CA SER A 42 -6.69 -14.27 -6.09
C SER A 42 -5.34 -14.60 -5.47
N LEU A 43 -4.25 -14.54 -6.25
CA LEU A 43 -2.90 -14.68 -5.71
C LEU A 43 -2.57 -13.51 -4.78
N PHE A 44 -2.95 -12.28 -5.13
CA PHE A 44 -2.78 -11.13 -4.23
C PHE A 44 -3.60 -11.26 -2.94
N ALA A 45 -4.84 -11.73 -3.03
CA ALA A 45 -5.67 -12.02 -1.85
C ALA A 45 -5.04 -13.11 -0.95
N LEU A 46 -4.41 -14.14 -1.54
CA LEU A 46 -3.66 -15.14 -0.80
C LEU A 46 -2.44 -14.54 -0.11
N ILE A 47 -1.64 -13.72 -0.81
CA ILE A 47 -0.47 -13.04 -0.23
C ILE A 47 -0.88 -12.12 0.92
N LYS A 48 -2.04 -11.44 0.82
CA LYS A 48 -2.61 -10.61 1.89
C LYS A 48 -3.19 -11.42 3.05
N GLY A 49 -3.33 -12.74 2.90
CA GLY A 49 -3.94 -13.61 3.92
C GLY A 49 -5.46 -13.52 3.98
N GLU A 50 -6.12 -12.94 2.99
CA GLU A 50 -7.59 -12.83 2.88
C GLU A 50 -8.23 -14.16 2.49
N ILE A 51 -7.46 -15.05 1.89
CA ILE A 51 -7.88 -16.39 1.49
C ILE A 51 -6.77 -17.38 1.81
N THR A 52 -7.13 -18.67 1.86
CA THR A 52 -6.19 -19.79 2.07
C THR A 52 -5.98 -20.56 0.77
N GLN A 53 -4.81 -21.19 0.63
CA GLN A 53 -4.49 -22.10 -0.45
C GLN A 53 -5.20 -23.45 -0.28
N ASP A 54 -5.46 -24.14 -1.40
CA ASP A 54 -6.01 -25.49 -1.42
C ASP A 54 -4.92 -26.57 -1.28
N GLY A 55 -3.67 -26.24 -1.60
CA GLY A 55 -2.52 -27.13 -1.43
C GLY A 55 -1.20 -26.40 -1.59
N GLY A 56 -0.11 -27.03 -1.14
CA GLY A 56 1.20 -26.43 -1.13
C GLY A 56 1.40 -25.41 -0.01
N GLU A 57 2.41 -24.55 -0.17
CA GLU A 57 2.80 -23.58 0.86
C GLU A 57 3.14 -22.23 0.21
N ILE A 58 2.83 -21.16 0.93
CA ILE A 58 3.35 -19.83 0.68
C ILE A 58 3.99 -19.30 1.97
N LEU A 59 5.26 -18.93 1.90
CA LEU A 59 6.04 -18.41 3.02
C LEU A 59 6.38 -16.95 2.76
N ILE A 60 5.85 -16.08 3.60
CA ILE A 60 6.11 -14.63 3.59
C ILE A 60 6.70 -14.26 4.95
N PRO A 61 7.79 -13.48 5.04
CA PRO A 61 8.35 -13.08 6.32
C PRO A 61 7.30 -12.30 7.13
N LYS A 62 7.03 -12.75 8.35
CA LYS A 62 6.03 -12.13 9.25
C LYS A 62 6.37 -10.68 9.63
N THR A 63 7.64 -10.31 9.49
CA THR A 63 8.13 -8.95 9.77
C THR A 63 7.90 -7.99 8.61
N TRP A 64 7.53 -8.49 7.43
CA TRP A 64 7.32 -7.65 6.27
C TRP A 64 6.02 -6.86 6.40
N ARG A 65 6.13 -5.57 6.16
CA ARG A 65 5.00 -4.66 6.01
C ARG A 65 4.48 -4.74 4.59
N LEU A 66 3.22 -5.10 4.46
CA LEU A 66 2.56 -5.24 3.17
C LEU A 66 1.71 -4.00 2.90
N ALA A 67 1.87 -3.41 1.73
CA ALA A 67 0.97 -2.39 1.20
C ALA A 67 0.29 -2.90 -0.06
N SER A 68 -0.99 -2.57 -0.22
CA SER A 68 -1.75 -2.86 -1.43
C SER A 68 -2.74 -1.75 -1.71
N VAL A 69 -3.06 -1.54 -2.98
CA VAL A 69 -4.08 -0.56 -3.37
C VAL A 69 -5.47 -1.12 -3.05
N SER A 70 -6.27 -0.36 -2.30
CA SER A 70 -7.67 -0.69 -2.09
C SER A 70 -8.47 -0.49 -3.37
N GLN A 71 -9.40 -1.41 -3.67
CA GLN A 71 -10.29 -1.27 -4.82
C GLN A 71 -11.46 -0.32 -4.55
N GLU A 72 -11.82 -0.14 -3.29
CA GLU A 72 -12.90 0.75 -2.89
C GLU A 72 -12.37 1.86 -1.98
N THR A 73 -12.80 3.07 -2.25
CA THR A 73 -12.51 4.23 -1.39
C THR A 73 -13.76 4.60 -0.62
N PRO A 74 -13.72 4.61 0.71
CA PRO A 74 -14.86 5.02 1.51
C PRO A 74 -15.22 6.49 1.26
N ASP A 75 -16.48 6.83 1.51
CA ASP A 75 -17.00 8.19 1.37
C ASP A 75 -16.66 9.01 2.64
N LEU A 76 -15.42 9.53 2.69
CA LEU A 76 -14.85 10.18 3.87
C LEU A 76 -14.83 11.69 3.73
N ASP A 77 -15.11 12.36 4.85
CA ASP A 77 -15.06 13.81 5.00
C ASP A 77 -13.72 14.29 5.58
N ILE A 78 -12.63 13.69 5.12
CA ILE A 78 -11.26 14.09 5.46
C ILE A 78 -10.53 14.56 4.20
N SER A 79 -9.53 15.41 4.36
CA SER A 79 -8.77 15.91 3.22
C SER A 79 -8.00 14.82 2.49
N ALA A 80 -7.76 15.01 1.19
CA ALA A 80 -6.95 14.10 0.39
C ALA A 80 -5.56 13.84 1.03
N LEU A 81 -4.91 14.89 1.53
CA LEU A 81 -3.63 14.77 2.22
C LEU A 81 -3.71 13.91 3.48
N ALA A 82 -4.73 14.15 4.33
CA ALA A 82 -4.94 13.35 5.55
C ALA A 82 -5.25 11.89 5.22
N TYR A 83 -6.01 11.64 4.16
CA TYR A 83 -6.32 10.29 3.69
C TYR A 83 -5.05 9.53 3.24
N VAL A 84 -4.19 10.18 2.47
CA VAL A 84 -2.91 9.57 2.05
C VAL A 84 -2.05 9.24 3.26
N LEU A 85 -1.92 10.14 4.24
CA LEU A 85 -1.13 9.93 5.45
C LEU A 85 -1.62 8.75 6.29
N GLN A 86 -2.90 8.37 6.22
CA GLN A 86 -3.41 7.18 6.90
C GLN A 86 -2.81 5.86 6.36
N GLY A 87 -2.20 5.87 5.18
CA GLY A 87 -1.48 4.72 4.65
C GLY A 87 -0.18 4.38 5.39
N ASP A 88 0.40 5.34 6.13
CA ASP A 88 1.58 5.11 6.96
C ASP A 88 1.13 4.66 8.38
N ALA A 89 0.95 3.35 8.55
CA ALA A 89 0.43 2.77 9.79
C ALA A 89 1.33 3.02 11.01
N GLU A 90 2.66 3.06 10.83
CA GLU A 90 3.61 3.40 11.89
C GLU A 90 3.43 4.85 12.35
N LEU A 91 3.32 5.77 11.41
CA LEU A 91 3.05 7.18 11.68
C LEU A 91 1.76 7.33 12.49
N GLN A 92 0.67 6.69 12.04
CA GLN A 92 -0.63 6.75 12.73
C GLN A 92 -0.57 6.17 14.13
N ALA A 93 0.11 5.03 14.31
CA ALA A 93 0.26 4.37 15.60
C ALA A 93 1.03 5.26 16.59
N PHE A 94 2.16 5.83 16.17
CA PHE A 94 2.98 6.66 17.06
C PHE A 94 2.33 8.00 17.37
N GLN A 95 1.65 8.63 16.40
CA GLN A 95 0.89 9.85 16.66
C GLN A 95 -0.27 9.62 17.65
N THR A 96 -0.99 8.51 17.51
CA THR A 96 -2.07 8.13 18.42
C THR A 96 -1.54 7.88 19.82
N ALA A 97 -0.42 7.15 19.93
CA ALA A 97 0.20 6.85 21.22
C ALA A 97 0.79 8.11 21.90
N LEU A 98 1.34 9.03 21.11
CA LEU A 98 1.80 10.34 21.62
C LEU A 98 0.62 11.14 22.17
N ALA A 99 -0.47 11.27 21.44
CA ALA A 99 -1.65 11.98 21.89
C ALA A 99 -2.24 11.38 23.19
N GLN A 100 -2.20 10.04 23.34
CA GLN A 100 -2.60 9.39 24.57
C GLN A 100 -1.66 9.71 25.74
N ALA A 101 -0.34 9.72 25.50
CA ALA A 101 0.66 10.06 26.51
C ALA A 101 0.53 11.54 26.95
N GLU A 102 0.21 12.44 26.02
CA GLU A 102 -0.07 13.85 26.31
C GLU A 102 -1.33 14.00 27.17
N ALA A 103 -2.42 13.31 26.83
CA ALA A 103 -3.67 13.33 27.59
C ALA A 103 -3.50 12.80 29.03
N GLN A 104 -2.53 11.88 29.24
CA GLN A 104 -2.19 11.30 30.55
C GLN A 104 -1.10 12.09 31.29
N ASN A 105 -0.53 13.13 30.69
CA ASN A 105 0.63 13.89 31.18
C ASN A 105 1.85 12.99 31.50
N ASP A 106 2.04 11.89 30.74
CA ASP A 106 3.15 10.95 30.88
C ASP A 106 4.37 11.46 30.08
N GLY A 107 5.18 12.29 30.69
CA GLY A 107 6.35 12.91 30.03
C GLY A 107 7.38 11.90 29.52
N MET A 108 7.53 10.73 30.16
CA MET A 108 8.45 9.69 29.69
C MET A 108 7.98 9.09 28.37
N LYS A 109 6.70 8.73 28.27
CA LYS A 109 6.13 8.20 27.03
C LYS A 109 6.09 9.25 25.92
N GLN A 110 5.83 10.52 26.25
CA GLN A 110 5.91 11.61 25.27
C GLN A 110 7.30 11.67 24.63
N ALA A 111 8.37 11.67 25.45
CA ALA A 111 9.74 11.67 24.96
C ALA A 111 10.06 10.43 24.11
N GLU A 112 9.59 9.25 24.52
CA GLU A 112 9.75 8.00 23.77
C GLU A 112 9.08 8.09 22.39
N TYR A 113 7.82 8.54 22.31
CA TYR A 113 7.11 8.61 21.03
C TYR A 113 7.60 9.74 20.13
N HIS A 114 8.09 10.85 20.67
CA HIS A 114 8.79 11.86 19.89
C HIS A 114 10.04 11.29 19.23
N ALA A 115 10.86 10.51 19.95
CA ALA A 115 12.04 9.86 19.41
C ALA A 115 11.66 8.84 18.28
N LYS A 116 10.61 8.04 18.48
CA LYS A 116 10.11 7.12 17.46
C LYS A 116 9.60 7.84 16.21
N LEU A 117 8.89 8.96 16.37
CA LEU A 117 8.44 9.79 15.26
C LEU A 117 9.63 10.41 14.50
N GLU A 118 10.68 10.81 15.19
CA GLU A 118 11.90 11.29 14.56
C GLU A 118 12.62 10.17 13.80
N GLU A 119 12.73 8.97 14.35
CA GLU A 119 13.34 7.80 13.71
C GLU A 119 12.67 7.43 12.38
N ILE A 120 11.36 7.59 12.30
CA ILE A 120 10.61 7.34 11.06
C ILE A 120 10.49 8.60 10.16
N ASP A 121 11.22 9.67 10.38
CA ASP A 121 11.07 10.95 9.65
C ASP A 121 9.61 11.41 9.54
N ALA A 122 8.83 11.30 10.61
CA ALA A 122 7.40 11.62 10.62
C ALA A 122 7.12 13.07 10.19
N TYR A 123 8.01 13.99 10.53
CA TYR A 123 7.86 15.41 10.20
C TYR A 123 7.92 15.69 8.68
N THR A 124 8.53 14.80 7.89
CA THR A 124 8.56 14.90 6.43
C THR A 124 7.35 14.23 5.76
N ALA A 125 6.54 13.47 6.51
CA ALA A 125 5.42 12.72 5.95
C ALA A 125 4.41 13.59 5.18
N PRO A 126 4.00 14.80 5.64
CA PRO A 126 3.12 15.67 4.87
C PRO A 126 3.72 16.09 3.52
N ALA A 127 5.01 16.39 3.46
CA ALA A 127 5.70 16.74 2.23
C ALA A 127 5.81 15.54 1.28
N ARG A 128 6.05 14.32 1.80
CA ARG A 128 6.04 13.09 1.02
C ARG A 128 4.64 12.81 0.44
N ALA A 129 3.59 12.96 1.24
CA ALA A 129 2.22 12.79 0.80
C ALA A 129 1.84 13.82 -0.29
N ALA A 130 2.21 15.10 -0.11
CA ALA A 130 2.00 16.14 -1.11
C ALA A 130 2.73 15.85 -2.42
N LYS A 131 3.98 15.33 -2.35
CA LYS A 131 4.73 14.90 -3.54
C LYS A 131 4.04 13.77 -4.29
N LEU A 132 3.47 12.78 -3.59
CA LEU A 132 2.70 11.70 -4.19
C LEU A 132 1.43 12.22 -4.86
N LEU A 133 0.68 13.09 -4.18
CA LEU A 133 -0.52 13.70 -4.74
C LEU A 133 -0.21 14.49 -6.02
N ASN A 134 0.80 15.36 -5.99
CA ASN A 134 1.22 16.12 -7.18
C ASN A 134 1.62 15.20 -8.33
N GLY A 135 2.38 14.14 -8.05
CA GLY A 135 2.80 13.17 -9.06
C GLY A 135 1.64 12.36 -9.66
N LEU A 136 0.56 12.17 -8.90
CA LEU A 136 -0.67 11.53 -9.37
C LEU A 136 -1.67 12.53 -9.98
N GLY A 137 -1.25 13.77 -10.22
CA GLY A 137 -2.01 14.78 -10.95
C GLY A 137 -2.91 15.68 -10.12
N PHE A 138 -2.88 15.60 -8.78
CA PHE A 138 -3.66 16.49 -7.92
C PHE A 138 -2.98 17.86 -7.83
N ALA A 139 -3.73 18.94 -8.09
CA ALA A 139 -3.26 20.30 -7.86
C ALA A 139 -3.11 20.56 -6.34
N GLN A 140 -2.26 21.52 -5.97
CA GLN A 140 -1.98 21.78 -4.55
C GLN A 140 -3.23 22.20 -3.76
N GLU A 141 -4.14 22.93 -4.39
CA GLU A 141 -5.41 23.35 -3.80
C GLU A 141 -6.34 22.18 -3.52
N GLU A 142 -6.16 21.07 -4.22
CA GLU A 142 -6.97 19.86 -4.05
C GLU A 142 -6.53 18.99 -2.87
N HIS A 143 -5.33 19.20 -2.32
CA HIS A 143 -4.82 18.43 -1.19
C HIS A 143 -5.68 18.59 0.08
N THR A 144 -6.35 19.73 0.22
CA THR A 144 -7.25 20.02 1.35
C THR A 144 -8.71 19.67 1.10
N ARG A 145 -9.06 19.29 -0.14
CA ARG A 145 -10.43 18.91 -0.49
C ARG A 145 -10.79 17.57 0.15
N PRO A 146 -12.05 17.38 0.59
CA PRO A 146 -12.49 16.12 1.18
C PRO A 146 -12.54 15.01 0.13
N VAL A 147 -12.16 13.78 0.53
CA VAL A 147 -12.10 12.58 -0.33
C VAL A 147 -13.42 12.36 -1.06
N LYS A 148 -14.56 12.53 -0.36
CA LYS A 148 -15.91 12.38 -0.93
C LYS A 148 -16.21 13.31 -2.12
N SER A 149 -15.50 14.43 -2.26
CA SER A 149 -15.70 15.39 -3.36
C SER A 149 -15.07 14.96 -4.68
N PHE A 150 -14.26 13.91 -4.69
CA PHE A 150 -13.58 13.42 -5.88
C PHE A 150 -14.39 12.35 -6.61
N SER A 151 -14.27 12.30 -7.93
CA SER A 151 -14.85 11.23 -8.75
C SER A 151 -14.17 9.87 -8.45
N GLY A 152 -14.81 8.77 -8.87
CA GLY A 152 -14.28 7.41 -8.64
C GLY A 152 -12.83 7.22 -9.13
N GLY A 153 -12.50 7.71 -10.33
CA GLY A 153 -11.14 7.62 -10.87
C GLY A 153 -10.12 8.41 -10.04
N TRP A 154 -10.48 9.59 -9.56
CA TRP A 154 -9.64 10.36 -8.66
C TRP A 154 -9.48 9.71 -7.29
N ARG A 155 -10.54 9.08 -6.76
CA ARG A 155 -10.46 8.30 -5.52
C ARG A 155 -9.54 7.08 -5.66
N MET A 156 -9.52 6.43 -6.83
CA MET A 156 -8.53 5.36 -7.11
C MET A 156 -7.09 5.88 -7.10
N ARG A 157 -6.82 7.09 -7.61
CA ARG A 157 -5.50 7.73 -7.49
C ARG A 157 -5.15 8.03 -6.02
N LEU A 158 -6.13 8.41 -5.18
CA LEU A 158 -5.91 8.59 -3.74
C LEU A 158 -5.56 7.26 -3.05
N ASN A 159 -6.23 6.15 -3.40
CA ASN A 159 -5.88 4.81 -2.90
C ASN A 159 -4.45 4.41 -3.29
N LEU A 160 -4.05 4.73 -4.52
CA LEU A 160 -2.68 4.49 -4.97
C LEU A 160 -1.69 5.33 -4.16
N ALA A 161 -1.95 6.64 -3.96
CA ALA A 161 -1.12 7.48 -3.11
C ALA A 161 -1.00 6.96 -1.68
N GLN A 162 -2.11 6.48 -1.11
CA GLN A 162 -2.16 5.89 0.24
C GLN A 162 -1.32 4.61 0.34
N ALA A 163 -1.33 3.76 -0.68
CA ALA A 163 -0.46 2.58 -0.72
C ALA A 163 1.02 2.95 -0.87
N LEU A 164 1.32 3.97 -1.68
CA LEU A 164 2.70 4.41 -1.96
C LEU A 164 3.36 5.17 -0.80
N ILE A 165 2.59 5.81 0.10
CA ILE A 165 3.16 6.48 1.28
C ILE A 165 3.67 5.47 2.31
N CYS A 166 3.12 4.25 2.32
CA CYS A 166 3.50 3.19 3.22
C CYS A 166 4.97 2.81 3.02
N ARG A 167 5.71 2.64 4.11
CA ARG A 167 7.07 2.09 4.09
C ARG A 167 7.01 0.56 4.02
N ALA A 168 6.51 0.06 2.91
CA ALA A 168 6.30 -1.36 2.71
C ALA A 168 7.59 -2.11 2.40
N ASP A 169 7.68 -3.36 2.84
CA ASP A 169 8.68 -4.33 2.40
C ASP A 169 8.18 -5.08 1.15
N LEU A 170 6.84 -5.19 1.03
CA LEU A 170 6.13 -5.75 -0.13
C LEU A 170 5.00 -4.83 -0.56
N LEU A 171 5.04 -4.37 -1.81
CA LEU A 171 4.01 -3.54 -2.43
C LEU A 171 3.28 -4.35 -3.51
N LEU A 172 1.98 -4.51 -3.37
CA LEU A 172 1.11 -5.22 -4.32
C LEU A 172 0.27 -4.22 -5.10
N LEU A 173 0.46 -4.20 -6.41
CA LEU A 173 -0.23 -3.30 -7.33
C LEU A 173 -1.06 -4.13 -8.33
N ASP A 174 -2.38 -4.10 -8.22
CA ASP A 174 -3.30 -4.74 -9.16
C ASP A 174 -3.79 -3.70 -10.17
N GLU A 175 -3.30 -3.79 -11.41
CA GLU A 175 -3.62 -2.89 -12.53
C GLU A 175 -3.50 -1.39 -12.17
N PRO A 176 -2.37 -0.92 -11.59
CA PRO A 176 -2.25 0.42 -11.01
C PRO A 176 -2.33 1.56 -12.03
N THR A 177 -2.23 1.27 -13.32
CA THR A 177 -2.28 2.24 -14.41
C THR A 177 -3.70 2.51 -14.90
N ASN A 178 -4.70 1.74 -14.43
CA ASN A 178 -6.09 1.99 -14.79
C ASN A 178 -6.52 3.38 -14.32
N HIS A 179 -7.19 4.12 -15.19
CA HIS A 179 -7.66 5.49 -14.96
C HIS A 179 -6.56 6.56 -14.82
N LEU A 180 -5.30 6.23 -15.17
CA LEU A 180 -4.20 7.19 -15.24
C LEU A 180 -4.01 7.67 -16.69
N ASP A 181 -3.67 8.94 -16.85
CA ASP A 181 -3.15 9.48 -18.11
C ASP A 181 -1.67 9.13 -18.30
N LEU A 182 -1.15 9.32 -19.51
CA LEU A 182 0.21 8.92 -19.85
C LEU A 182 1.27 9.60 -18.98
N GLU A 183 1.10 10.87 -18.64
CA GLU A 183 2.05 11.63 -17.82
C GLU A 183 2.11 11.04 -16.40
N THR A 184 0.96 10.76 -15.82
CA THR A 184 0.85 10.11 -14.50
C THR A 184 1.44 8.68 -14.51
N VAL A 185 1.25 7.92 -15.59
CA VAL A 185 1.86 6.58 -15.74
C VAL A 185 3.38 6.67 -15.75
N LEU A 186 3.96 7.57 -16.54
CA LEU A 186 5.41 7.77 -16.61
C LEU A 186 5.98 8.23 -15.27
N TRP A 187 5.27 9.10 -14.56
CA TRP A 187 5.67 9.51 -13.22
C TRP A 187 5.63 8.31 -12.26
N LEU A 188 4.57 7.49 -12.29
CA LEU A 188 4.42 6.30 -11.44
C LEU A 188 5.54 5.30 -11.70
N GLU A 189 5.88 5.01 -12.95
CA GLU A 189 7.00 4.13 -13.32
C GLU A 189 8.32 4.60 -12.71
N ASN A 190 8.62 5.91 -12.85
CA ASN A 190 9.83 6.49 -12.27
C ASN A 190 9.81 6.43 -10.74
N HIS A 191 8.66 6.67 -10.12
CA HIS A 191 8.50 6.60 -8.68
C HIS A 191 8.72 5.16 -8.18
N LEU A 192 8.05 4.17 -8.77
CA LEU A 192 8.22 2.76 -8.44
C LEU A 192 9.68 2.31 -8.65
N ALA A 193 10.34 2.81 -9.72
CA ALA A 193 11.75 2.53 -9.97
C ALA A 193 12.68 3.07 -8.86
N SER A 194 12.27 4.07 -8.12
CA SER A 194 13.06 4.64 -7.01
C SER A 194 12.86 3.91 -5.68
N LEU A 195 11.82 3.08 -5.55
CA LEU A 195 11.56 2.34 -4.33
C LEU A 195 12.48 1.12 -4.20
N SER A 196 12.90 0.82 -2.98
CA SER A 196 13.75 -0.34 -2.66
C SER A 196 12.95 -1.58 -2.21
N CYS A 197 11.63 -1.47 -2.04
CA CYS A 197 10.78 -2.57 -1.62
C CYS A 197 10.58 -3.61 -2.73
N THR A 198 10.14 -4.81 -2.36
CA THR A 198 9.66 -5.84 -3.30
C THR A 198 8.34 -5.39 -3.92
N GLN A 199 8.18 -5.53 -5.22
CA GLN A 199 7.00 -5.08 -5.98
C GLN A 199 6.49 -6.19 -6.89
#